data_3bbdd1dd05dbe7bba5d5773def8cb75c
#
_entry.id   3bbdd1dd05dbe7bba5d5773def8cb75c
#
_cell.length_a   1.000
_cell.length_b   1.000
_cell.length_c   1.000
_cell.angle_alpha   90.00
_cell.angle_beta   90.00
_cell.angle_gamma   90.00
#
_symmetry.space_group_name_H-M   'P 1'
#
loop_
_entity.id
_entity.type
_entity.pdbx_description
1 polymer ?
#
loop_
_entity_poly.entity_id
_entity_poly.type
_entity_poly.pdbx_seq_one_letter_code
_entity_poly.pdbx_strand_id
1 'polypeptide(L)'
;MNSYQEMVEPKETIESETNFHNLSDKWTLWAHLPHDTDWSINSYKNIYTFNHVENAIALCETIPEIMIKNCMLFLMKGSIKPTWEDPQNKSGGSFSFKILNKNVFEIWKQLFYSLVGNTITNDKEYLKYINGITISPKKNFCIIKIWMSNCKHQNPDKINIDIIKGLGIQGCLFRKHLS
;
A
#
# COMPACT_ATOMS: atom_id res chain seq x y z
N MET A 1 -31.37 6.44 -65.11
CA MET A 1 -31.08 7.05 -63.82
C MET A 1 -30.86 5.92 -62.84
N ASN A 2 -29.60 5.54 -62.61
CA ASN A 2 -29.23 4.50 -61.66
C ASN A 2 -28.67 5.18 -60.40
N SER A 3 -29.41 5.04 -59.35
CA SER A 3 -28.94 5.43 -57.99
C SER A 3 -28.20 4.26 -57.38
N TYR A 4 -26.89 4.35 -57.29
CA TYR A 4 -26.08 3.45 -56.44
C TYR A 4 -26.23 3.89 -55.00
N GLN A 5 -26.90 3.08 -54.19
CA GLN A 5 -26.81 3.16 -52.72
C GLN A 5 -25.49 2.48 -52.31
N GLU A 6 -24.53 3.27 -51.88
CA GLU A 6 -23.36 2.76 -51.13
C GLU A 6 -23.85 2.21 -49.79
N MET A 7 -23.75 0.90 -49.63
CA MET A 7 -23.88 0.26 -48.32
C MET A 7 -22.59 0.52 -47.56
N VAL A 8 -22.67 1.39 -46.57
CA VAL A 8 -21.63 1.59 -45.56
C VAL A 8 -21.69 0.40 -44.63
N GLU A 9 -20.68 -0.48 -44.71
CA GLU A 9 -20.48 -1.53 -43.72
C GLU A 9 -20.17 -0.89 -42.35
N PRO A 10 -20.76 -1.40 -41.27
CA PRO A 10 -20.42 -0.92 -39.93
C PRO A 10 -18.97 -1.32 -39.59
N LYS A 11 -18.12 -0.32 -39.36
CA LYS A 11 -16.80 -0.55 -38.77
C LYS A 11 -16.98 -1.24 -37.44
N GLU A 12 -16.57 -2.50 -37.34
CA GLU A 12 -16.38 -3.18 -36.09
C GLU A 12 -15.38 -2.37 -35.25
N THR A 13 -15.89 -1.74 -34.20
CA THR A 13 -15.08 -1.16 -33.13
C THR A 13 -14.45 -2.37 -32.43
N ILE A 14 -13.18 -2.63 -32.72
CA ILE A 14 -12.37 -3.54 -31.90
C ILE A 14 -12.21 -2.85 -30.55
N GLU A 15 -13.13 -3.11 -29.62
CA GLU A 15 -12.88 -2.88 -28.20
C GLU A 15 -11.75 -3.84 -27.81
N SER A 16 -10.54 -3.29 -27.69
CA SER A 16 -9.44 -4.03 -27.08
C SER A 16 -9.86 -4.30 -25.63
N GLU A 17 -10.31 -5.54 -25.35
CA GLU A 17 -10.42 -6.03 -23.98
C GLU A 17 -9.05 -5.88 -23.35
N THR A 18 -8.87 -4.83 -22.55
CA THR A 18 -7.67 -4.67 -21.72
C THR A 18 -7.77 -5.74 -20.64
N ASN A 19 -7.11 -6.87 -20.87
CA ASN A 19 -7.00 -7.95 -19.90
C ASN A 19 -6.15 -7.49 -18.73
N PHE A 20 -6.78 -6.94 -17.67
CA PHE A 20 -6.13 -6.60 -16.44
C PHE A 20 -5.77 -7.86 -15.65
N HIS A 21 -4.57 -7.88 -15.05
CA HIS A 21 -4.09 -8.97 -14.22
C HIS A 21 -4.53 -8.76 -12.76
N ASN A 22 -5.28 -9.72 -12.23
CA ASN A 22 -5.76 -9.65 -10.84
C ASN A 22 -4.61 -9.81 -9.84
N LEU A 23 -4.61 -8.95 -8.82
CA LEU A 23 -3.87 -9.18 -7.59
C LEU A 23 -4.57 -10.23 -6.72
N SER A 24 -3.81 -10.86 -5.82
CA SER A 24 -4.38 -11.81 -4.85
C SER A 24 -5.33 -11.15 -3.85
N ASP A 25 -5.07 -9.88 -3.55
CA ASP A 25 -5.84 -9.09 -2.60
C ASP A 25 -6.25 -7.74 -3.22
N LYS A 26 -7.33 -7.18 -2.69
CA LYS A 26 -7.71 -5.79 -2.94
C LYS A 26 -6.96 -4.88 -1.97
N TRP A 27 -6.53 -3.71 -2.43
CA TRP A 27 -5.76 -2.75 -1.65
C TRP A 27 -6.41 -1.38 -1.70
N THR A 28 -6.27 -0.63 -0.62
CA THR A 28 -6.70 0.77 -0.54
C THR A 28 -5.56 1.64 -0.05
N LEU A 29 -5.21 2.66 -0.84
CA LEU A 29 -4.30 3.72 -0.44
C LEU A 29 -5.07 4.81 0.29
N TRP A 30 -4.61 5.13 1.49
CA TRP A 30 -5.14 6.23 2.31
C TRP A 30 -4.05 7.26 2.55
N ALA A 31 -4.47 8.50 2.77
CA ALA A 31 -3.60 9.58 3.22
C ALA A 31 -4.20 10.29 4.43
N HIS A 32 -3.34 10.68 5.37
CA HIS A 32 -3.62 11.66 6.39
C HIS A 32 -2.76 12.90 6.09
N LEU A 33 -3.41 14.05 5.96
CA LEU A 33 -2.76 15.27 5.50
C LEU A 33 -1.79 15.82 6.56
N PRO A 34 -0.69 16.48 6.13
CA PRO A 34 0.19 17.15 7.07
C PRO A 34 -0.59 18.27 7.78
N HIS A 35 -0.29 18.46 9.06
CA HIS A 35 -0.90 19.46 9.94
C HIS A 35 -2.38 19.23 10.30
N ASP A 36 -3.03 18.17 9.81
CA ASP A 36 -4.34 17.78 10.30
C ASP A 36 -4.20 17.23 11.74
N THR A 37 -4.95 17.81 12.65
CA THR A 37 -4.95 17.41 14.07
C THR A 37 -6.09 16.48 14.44
N ASP A 38 -7.03 16.27 13.53
CA ASP A 38 -8.09 15.27 13.68
C ASP A 38 -7.52 13.87 13.38
N TRP A 39 -7.60 12.96 14.32
CA TRP A 39 -7.22 11.56 14.19
C TRP A 39 -8.41 10.62 14.13
N SER A 40 -9.63 11.15 14.01
CA SER A 40 -10.79 10.33 13.71
C SER A 40 -10.71 9.77 12.29
N ILE A 41 -11.45 8.70 12.01
CA ILE A 41 -11.45 8.09 10.68
C ILE A 41 -11.86 9.07 9.56
N ASN A 42 -12.57 10.14 9.87
CA ASN A 42 -13.01 11.13 8.91
C ASN A 42 -11.86 11.97 8.31
N SER A 43 -10.74 12.10 9.04
CA SER A 43 -9.55 12.82 8.57
C SER A 43 -8.74 12.02 7.56
N TYR A 44 -8.90 10.70 7.52
CA TYR A 44 -8.20 9.84 6.58
C TYR A 44 -8.90 9.87 5.21
N LYS A 45 -8.16 10.24 4.19
CA LYS A 45 -8.66 10.34 2.81
C LYS A 45 -8.40 9.03 2.08
N ASN A 46 -9.45 8.39 1.58
CA ASN A 46 -9.31 7.29 0.63
C ASN A 46 -8.87 7.88 -0.71
N ILE A 47 -7.65 7.56 -1.12
CA ILE A 47 -7.07 8.07 -2.37
C ILE A 47 -7.48 7.20 -3.54
N TYR A 48 -7.27 5.87 -3.42
CA TYR A 48 -7.59 4.93 -4.47
C TYR A 48 -7.70 3.51 -3.94
N THR A 49 -8.62 2.74 -4.52
CA THR A 49 -8.80 1.32 -4.21
C THR A 49 -8.62 0.52 -5.50
N PHE A 50 -7.82 -0.55 -5.45
CA PHE A 50 -7.46 -1.35 -6.62
C PHE A 50 -7.28 -2.83 -6.28
N ASN A 51 -7.37 -3.67 -7.32
CA ASN A 51 -7.14 -5.11 -7.25
C ASN A 51 -6.46 -5.68 -8.50
N HIS A 52 -5.91 -4.80 -9.37
CA HIS A 52 -5.20 -5.18 -10.59
C HIS A 52 -3.76 -4.69 -10.57
N VAL A 53 -2.86 -5.46 -11.18
CA VAL A 53 -1.43 -5.17 -11.27
C VAL A 53 -1.18 -3.82 -11.96
N GLU A 54 -1.87 -3.58 -13.08
CA GLU A 54 -1.73 -2.35 -13.87
C GLU A 54 -2.11 -1.11 -13.06
N ASN A 55 -3.18 -1.21 -12.26
CA ASN A 55 -3.62 -0.13 -11.40
C ASN A 55 -2.64 0.11 -10.25
N ALA A 56 -2.05 -0.96 -9.70
CA ALA A 56 -1.02 -0.86 -8.67
C ALA A 56 0.23 -0.13 -9.20
N ILE A 57 0.69 -0.51 -10.40
CA ILE A 57 1.84 0.12 -11.05
C ILE A 57 1.53 1.59 -11.34
N ALA A 58 0.40 1.87 -12.01
CA ALA A 58 0.01 3.24 -12.34
C ALA A 58 -0.07 4.13 -11.10
N LEU A 59 -0.69 3.64 -10.02
CA LEU A 59 -0.78 4.36 -8.76
C LEU A 59 0.61 4.62 -8.15
N CYS A 60 1.45 3.58 -8.03
CA CYS A 60 2.76 3.69 -7.40
C CYS A 60 3.70 4.65 -8.15
N GLU A 61 3.63 4.66 -9.49
CA GLU A 61 4.48 5.51 -10.33
C GLU A 61 3.96 6.95 -10.44
N THR A 62 2.68 7.19 -10.17
CA THR A 62 2.08 8.54 -10.28
C THR A 62 1.97 9.30 -8.97
N ILE A 63 2.16 8.64 -7.81
CA ILE A 63 2.17 9.35 -6.52
C ILE A 63 3.33 10.35 -6.51
N PRO A 64 3.06 11.65 -6.33
CA PRO A 64 4.12 12.64 -6.27
C PRO A 64 5.08 12.39 -5.10
N GLU A 65 6.38 12.51 -5.34
CA GLU A 65 7.40 12.35 -4.30
C GLU A 65 7.16 13.28 -3.09
N ILE A 66 6.64 14.48 -3.35
CA ILE A 66 6.29 15.46 -2.31
C ILE A 66 5.21 14.92 -1.36
N MET A 67 4.25 14.13 -1.87
CA MET A 67 3.24 13.46 -1.04
C MET A 67 3.88 12.42 -0.13
N ILE A 68 4.76 11.58 -0.69
CA ILE A 68 5.45 10.53 0.05
C ILE A 68 6.32 11.12 1.16
N LYS A 69 6.93 12.27 0.91
CA LYS A 69 7.81 12.95 1.88
C LYS A 69 7.07 13.71 2.98
N ASN A 70 5.85 14.15 2.75
CA ASN A 70 5.15 15.04 3.67
C ASN A 70 3.86 14.49 4.27
N CYS A 71 3.13 13.62 3.56
CA CYS A 71 1.89 13.04 4.06
C CYS A 71 2.14 11.70 4.78
N MET A 72 1.30 11.36 5.74
CA MET A 72 1.22 9.98 6.16
C MET A 72 0.41 9.19 5.12
N LEU A 73 1.03 8.18 4.54
CA LEU A 73 0.37 7.28 3.59
C LEU A 73 0.21 5.89 4.20
N PHE A 74 -0.92 5.28 3.92
CA PHE A 74 -1.28 3.95 4.41
C PHE A 74 -1.75 3.12 3.22
N LEU A 75 -1.11 1.99 2.97
CA LEU A 75 -1.58 1.00 2.01
C LEU A 75 -2.14 -0.17 2.81
N MET A 76 -3.45 -0.31 2.82
CA MET A 76 -4.15 -1.29 3.65
C MET A 76 -4.87 -2.32 2.80
N LYS A 77 -4.90 -3.57 3.28
CA LYS A 77 -5.59 -4.68 2.62
C LYS A 77 -7.11 -4.51 2.68
N GLY A 78 -7.77 -4.68 1.54
CA GLY A 78 -9.23 -4.68 1.43
C GLY A 78 -9.89 -3.41 1.95
N SER A 79 -10.78 -3.59 2.90
CA SER A 79 -11.55 -2.53 3.57
C SER A 79 -11.00 -2.15 4.95
N ILE A 80 -9.83 -2.68 5.33
CA ILE A 80 -9.20 -2.38 6.62
C ILE A 80 -8.92 -0.88 6.71
N LYS A 81 -9.41 -0.27 7.79
CA LYS A 81 -9.18 1.15 8.06
C LYS A 81 -7.74 1.37 8.54
N PRO A 82 -7.12 2.52 8.20
CA PRO A 82 -5.75 2.83 8.61
C PRO A 82 -5.66 3.31 10.08
N THR A 83 -6.44 2.69 10.95
CA THR A 83 -6.51 3.01 12.38
C THR A 83 -6.32 1.74 13.21
N TRP A 84 -5.77 1.89 14.41
CA TRP A 84 -5.56 0.75 15.31
C TRP A 84 -6.89 0.24 15.91
N GLU A 85 -7.94 1.05 15.90
CA GLU A 85 -9.29 0.70 16.38
C GLU A 85 -10.03 -0.24 15.41
N ASP A 86 -9.59 -0.35 14.15
CA ASP A 86 -10.20 -1.27 13.21
C ASP A 86 -10.19 -2.70 13.79
N PRO A 87 -11.30 -3.44 13.74
CA PRO A 87 -11.39 -4.79 14.29
C PRO A 87 -10.27 -5.73 13.82
N GLN A 88 -9.77 -5.55 12.61
CA GLN A 88 -8.70 -6.37 12.04
C GLN A 88 -7.30 -5.93 12.50
N ASN A 89 -7.15 -4.71 13.03
CA ASN A 89 -5.90 -4.18 13.56
C ASN A 89 -5.82 -4.28 15.08
N LYS A 90 -6.98 -4.23 15.75
CA LYS A 90 -7.08 -4.04 17.20
C LYS A 90 -6.29 -5.04 18.04
N SER A 91 -6.33 -6.33 17.66
CA SER A 91 -5.63 -7.42 18.35
C SER A 91 -4.19 -7.63 17.87
N GLY A 92 -3.75 -6.77 16.96
CA GLY A 92 -2.45 -6.83 16.33
C GLY A 92 -1.43 -5.88 16.90
N GLY A 93 -0.52 -5.48 16.05
CA GLY A 93 0.55 -4.56 16.35
C GLY A 93 1.24 -4.13 15.05
N SER A 94 2.36 -3.45 15.18
CA SER A 94 3.14 -3.06 14.03
C SER A 94 4.64 -3.14 14.29
N PHE A 95 5.37 -3.63 13.29
CA PHE A 95 6.80 -3.39 13.21
C PHE A 95 7.04 -1.93 12.82
N SER A 96 7.99 -1.29 13.44
CA SER A 96 8.35 0.11 13.18
C SER A 96 9.84 0.20 12.86
N PHE A 97 10.15 0.85 11.74
CA PHE A 97 11.49 1.07 11.24
C PHE A 97 11.74 2.57 11.09
N LYS A 98 12.86 3.04 11.59
CA LYS A 98 13.30 4.42 11.39
C LYS A 98 14.21 4.49 10.18
N ILE A 99 13.87 5.35 9.22
CA ILE A 99 14.66 5.56 8.00
C ILE A 99 15.01 7.04 7.82
N LEU A 100 16.04 7.31 7.02
CA LEU A 100 16.40 8.68 6.63
C LEU A 100 15.42 9.21 5.60
N ASN A 101 15.05 10.49 5.70
CA ASN A 101 14.09 11.12 4.78
C ASN A 101 14.52 11.03 3.30
N LYS A 102 15.82 11.04 3.02
CA LYS A 102 16.34 10.91 1.65
C LYS A 102 16.02 9.54 0.99
N ASN A 103 15.77 8.52 1.80
CA ASN A 103 15.53 7.15 1.33
C ASN A 103 14.03 6.81 1.27
N VAL A 104 13.14 7.68 1.76
CA VAL A 104 11.72 7.35 1.97
C VAL A 104 11.00 7.02 0.66
N PHE A 105 11.32 7.73 -0.42
CA PHE A 105 10.69 7.53 -1.72
C PHE A 105 10.96 6.14 -2.28
N GLU A 106 12.23 5.76 -2.35
CA GLU A 106 12.64 4.45 -2.86
C GLU A 106 12.15 3.29 -1.97
N ILE A 107 12.23 3.46 -0.66
CA ILE A 107 11.77 2.43 0.29
C ILE A 107 10.26 2.27 0.20
N TRP A 108 9.49 3.37 0.04
CA TRP A 108 8.05 3.30 -0.16
C TRP A 108 7.69 2.47 -1.39
N LYS A 109 8.31 2.73 -2.54
CA LYS A 109 8.05 1.99 -3.78
C LYS A 109 8.36 0.51 -3.62
N GLN A 110 9.51 0.17 -3.05
CA GLN A 110 9.91 -1.22 -2.81
C GLN A 110 8.93 -1.94 -1.88
N LEU A 111 8.52 -1.30 -0.79
CA LEU A 111 7.53 -1.85 0.15
C LEU A 111 6.16 -2.01 -0.51
N PHE A 112 5.73 -1.01 -1.27
CA PHE A 112 4.47 -1.07 -2.01
C PHE A 112 4.42 -2.29 -2.91
N TYR A 113 5.41 -2.47 -3.78
CA TYR A 113 5.46 -3.61 -4.69
C TYR A 113 5.64 -4.94 -3.97
N SER A 114 6.47 -4.99 -2.92
CA SER A 114 6.65 -6.21 -2.12
C SER A 114 5.36 -6.64 -1.44
N LEU A 115 4.55 -5.68 -0.98
CA LEU A 115 3.29 -5.96 -0.32
C LEU A 115 2.23 -6.45 -1.31
N VAL A 116 1.97 -5.70 -2.39
CA VAL A 116 0.92 -6.04 -3.36
C VAL A 116 1.28 -7.29 -4.18
N GLY A 117 2.57 -7.55 -4.38
CA GLY A 117 3.10 -8.74 -5.05
C GLY A 117 3.31 -9.94 -4.13
N ASN A 118 2.93 -9.83 -2.84
CA ASN A 118 3.08 -10.91 -1.85
C ASN A 118 4.50 -11.43 -1.65
N THR A 119 5.51 -10.58 -1.87
CA THR A 119 6.93 -10.92 -1.70
C THR A 119 7.53 -10.35 -0.42
N ILE A 120 6.74 -9.63 0.38
CA ILE A 120 7.16 -9.05 1.66
C ILE A 120 7.55 -10.12 2.71
N THR A 121 7.13 -11.35 2.51
CA THR A 121 7.52 -12.53 3.29
C THR A 121 7.53 -13.78 2.40
N ASN A 122 8.41 -14.72 2.70
CA ASN A 122 8.43 -16.04 2.04
C ASN A 122 7.46 -17.04 2.70
N ASP A 123 6.92 -16.70 3.86
CA ASP A 123 6.01 -17.54 4.63
C ASP A 123 4.56 -17.18 4.28
N LYS A 124 3.90 -18.04 3.47
CA LYS A 124 2.51 -17.82 3.02
C LYS A 124 1.51 -17.74 4.18
N GLU A 125 1.76 -18.45 5.28
CA GLU A 125 0.90 -18.38 6.46
C GLU A 125 1.11 -17.03 7.17
N TYR A 126 2.35 -16.57 7.29
CA TYR A 126 2.67 -15.29 7.90
C TYR A 126 2.08 -14.11 7.10
N LEU A 127 2.06 -14.22 5.77
CA LEU A 127 1.48 -13.22 4.86
C LEU A 127 0.02 -12.89 5.18
N LYS A 128 -0.76 -13.87 5.66
CA LYS A 128 -2.17 -13.68 6.02
C LYS A 128 -2.37 -12.70 7.18
N TYR A 129 -1.33 -12.50 8.00
CA TYR A 129 -1.38 -11.61 9.15
C TYR A 129 -0.88 -10.19 8.84
N ILE A 130 -0.40 -9.92 7.63
CA ILE A 130 0.03 -8.58 7.23
C ILE A 130 -1.17 -7.83 6.67
N ASN A 131 -1.57 -6.77 7.37
CA ASN A 131 -2.72 -5.94 7.02
C ASN A 131 -2.38 -4.74 6.13
N GLY A 132 -1.13 -4.28 6.16
CA GLY A 132 -0.72 -3.13 5.39
C GLY A 132 0.60 -2.52 5.83
N ILE A 133 0.93 -1.40 5.21
CA ILE A 133 2.11 -0.60 5.51
C ILE A 133 1.74 0.87 5.70
N THR A 134 2.56 1.58 6.45
CA THR A 134 2.45 3.04 6.62
C THR A 134 3.79 3.70 6.53
N ILE A 135 3.84 4.88 5.91
CA ILE A 135 4.92 5.84 6.09
C ILE A 135 4.42 7.03 6.91
N SER A 136 5.23 7.45 7.87
CA SER A 136 4.93 8.57 8.77
C SER A 136 6.13 9.52 8.81
N PRO A 137 6.16 10.53 7.92
CA PRO A 137 7.22 11.53 7.87
C PRO A 137 7.32 12.31 9.17
N LYS A 138 8.55 12.58 9.61
CA LYS A 138 8.91 13.45 10.72
C LYS A 138 9.91 14.49 10.22
N LYS A 139 10.23 15.48 11.06
CA LYS A 139 11.14 16.58 10.68
C LYS A 139 12.47 16.08 10.05
N ASN A 140 13.11 15.08 10.67
CA ASN A 140 14.46 14.64 10.30
C ASN A 140 14.55 13.17 9.85
N PHE A 141 13.45 12.42 9.93
CA PHE A 141 13.40 11.00 9.59
C PHE A 141 11.97 10.60 9.24
N CYS A 142 11.79 9.40 8.73
CA CYS A 142 10.48 8.80 8.53
C CYS A 142 10.36 7.51 9.31
N ILE A 143 9.17 7.23 9.83
CA ILE A 143 8.82 5.94 10.42
C ILE A 143 8.03 5.15 9.39
N ILE A 144 8.51 3.96 9.08
CA ILE A 144 7.77 2.97 8.34
C ILE A 144 7.14 1.98 9.32
N LYS A 145 5.90 1.59 9.07
CA LYS A 145 5.24 0.53 9.83
C LYS A 145 4.75 -0.57 8.91
N ILE A 146 4.87 -1.81 9.37
CA ILE A 146 4.21 -2.97 8.79
C ILE A 146 3.17 -3.45 9.80
N TRP A 147 1.90 -3.41 9.41
CA TRP A 147 0.77 -3.70 10.29
C TRP A 147 0.47 -5.19 10.31
N MET A 148 0.35 -5.74 11.52
CA MET A 148 0.03 -7.14 11.77
C MET A 148 -1.34 -7.24 12.42
N SER A 149 -2.17 -8.18 11.95
CA SER A 149 -3.50 -8.46 12.53
C SER A 149 -3.44 -9.16 13.88
N ASN A 150 -2.31 -9.79 14.21
CA ASN A 150 -2.15 -10.56 15.43
C ASN A 150 -0.79 -10.32 16.07
N CYS A 151 -0.80 -9.85 17.32
CA CYS A 151 0.41 -9.54 18.10
C CYS A 151 1.26 -10.77 18.48
N LYS A 152 0.84 -11.99 18.17
CA LYS A 152 1.69 -13.19 18.32
C LYS A 152 2.79 -13.28 17.26
N HIS A 153 2.61 -12.59 16.12
CA HIS A 153 3.55 -12.58 15.00
C HIS A 153 4.51 -11.39 15.10
N GLN A 154 5.46 -11.46 16.02
CA GLN A 154 6.40 -10.37 16.35
C GLN A 154 7.83 -10.63 15.86
N ASN A 155 8.06 -11.70 15.10
CA ASN A 155 9.40 -12.01 14.58
C ASN A 155 9.70 -11.24 13.30
N PRO A 156 10.60 -10.23 13.33
CA PRO A 156 10.95 -9.44 12.14
C PRO A 156 11.71 -10.25 11.09
N ASP A 157 12.36 -11.37 11.46
CA ASP A 157 13.08 -12.24 10.52
C ASP A 157 12.15 -12.93 9.51
N LYS A 158 10.85 -12.93 9.79
CA LYS A 158 9.83 -13.42 8.85
C LYS A 158 9.52 -12.43 7.72
N ILE A 159 9.97 -11.19 7.84
CA ILE A 159 9.78 -10.16 6.83
C ILE A 159 11.04 -10.09 5.98
N ASN A 160 10.88 -10.12 4.66
CA ASN A 160 11.98 -10.03 3.69
C ASN A 160 12.55 -8.60 3.63
N ILE A 161 13.09 -8.12 4.75
CA ILE A 161 13.63 -6.75 4.85
C ILE A 161 14.83 -6.55 3.92
N ASP A 162 15.62 -7.60 3.72
CA ASP A 162 16.84 -7.56 2.90
C ASP A 162 16.58 -7.24 1.43
N ILE A 163 15.38 -7.50 0.93
CA ILE A 163 14.98 -7.11 -0.44
C ILE A 163 14.69 -5.62 -0.56
N ILE A 164 14.56 -4.90 0.56
CA ILE A 164 14.23 -3.48 0.61
C ILE A 164 15.51 -2.71 0.90
N LYS A 165 16.14 -2.24 -0.15
CA LYS A 165 17.41 -1.52 -0.05
C LYS A 165 17.29 -0.29 0.84
N GLY A 166 18.04 -0.27 1.92
CA GLY A 166 18.05 0.85 2.88
C GLY A 166 17.12 0.67 4.09
N LEU A 167 16.41 -0.46 4.18
CA LEU A 167 15.69 -0.89 5.37
C LEU A 167 16.55 -1.95 6.08
N GLY A 168 16.66 -1.87 7.38
CA GLY A 168 17.44 -2.83 8.17
C GLY A 168 16.66 -3.28 9.42
N ILE A 169 16.92 -4.52 9.85
CA ILE A 169 16.34 -5.09 11.08
C ILE A 169 16.83 -4.36 12.32
N GLN A 170 18.04 -3.80 12.29
CA GLN A 170 18.58 -3.07 13.46
C GLN A 170 17.69 -1.88 13.81
N GLY A 171 17.23 -1.86 15.07
CA GLY A 171 16.33 -0.82 15.56
C GLY A 171 14.85 -1.01 15.17
N CYS A 172 14.48 -2.14 14.59
CA CYS A 172 13.10 -2.53 14.41
C CYS A 172 12.46 -2.75 15.80
N LEU A 173 11.29 -2.12 16.01
CA LEU A 173 10.51 -2.26 17.22
C LEU A 173 9.12 -2.80 16.86
N PHE A 174 8.67 -3.83 17.58
CA PHE A 174 7.28 -4.24 17.50
C PHE A 174 6.48 -3.57 18.64
N ARG A 175 5.35 -2.95 18.30
CA ARG A 175 4.42 -2.37 19.28
C ARG A 175 3.04 -2.96 19.07
N LYS A 176 2.45 -3.48 20.16
CA LYS A 176 1.04 -3.90 20.17
C LYS A 176 0.14 -2.67 20.04
N HIS A 177 -1.00 -2.83 19.40
CA HIS A 177 -2.00 -1.75 19.25
C HIS A 177 -2.79 -1.54 20.54
N LEU A 178 -3.12 -2.64 21.23
CA LEU A 178 -3.66 -2.61 22.59
C LEU A 178 -2.58 -3.06 23.56
N SER A 179 -2.30 -2.24 24.53
CA SER A 179 -1.47 -2.55 25.72
C SER A 179 -2.36 -3.06 26.84
#